data_7efbebdc156ffa1e66623e8c99d14949
#
_entry.id   7efbebdc156ffa1e66623e8c99d14949
#
_cell.length_a   1.000
_cell.length_b   1.000
_cell.length_c   1.000
_cell.angle_alpha   90.00
_cell.angle_beta   90.00
_cell.angle_gamma   90.00
#
_symmetry.space_group_name_H-M   'P 1'
#
loop_
_entity.id
_entity.type
_entity.pdbx_description
1 polymer ?
#
loop_
_entity_poly.entity_id
_entity_poly.type
_entity_poly.pdbx_seq_one_letter_code
_entity_poly.pdbx_strand_id
1 'polypeptide(L)'
;YVLSLDGSWKFRWVPSPEKRPVGFDSADYDVSGWDDIAVPGCWNMQGLNTDGTMKYGVPIYVNQPVIFYHQVAVDDWRKGVMRVPADTLYTTWKYPNEVGSYRRSFTVPKEWKGRRLLINFDGVDSFFYLWVNGHYVGFSKNSRNTATFDITQYVFYEKTNSVSLEVYRSSDGSFLEAQDMFRLPGIIRSVYLTSVPENRISDMAVRTTSLNDEAACIDIRTEIVSKNEKALRGATLSYDVYEIALYSDDVTGRVASGVASCGDAREGVVRTALEVPHPKAWSAEEP
;
A
#
# COMPACT_ATOMS: atom_id res chain seq x y z
N TYR A 1 -17.40 -2.13 -1.35
CA TYR A 1 -17.59 -1.31 -0.14
C TYR A 1 -16.25 -0.86 0.40
N VAL A 2 -16.16 0.43 0.79
CA VAL A 2 -14.93 1.07 1.31
C VAL A 2 -15.28 1.80 2.60
N LEU A 3 -14.39 1.73 3.60
CA LEU A 3 -14.46 2.49 4.86
C LEU A 3 -13.11 3.16 5.11
N SER A 4 -13.08 4.49 5.08
CA SER A 4 -11.85 5.24 5.38
C SER A 4 -11.47 5.13 6.86
N LEU A 5 -10.18 4.98 7.11
CA LEU A 5 -9.55 5.09 8.41
C LEU A 5 -8.64 6.33 8.50
N ASP A 6 -8.75 7.26 7.54
CA ASP A 6 -8.07 8.55 7.61
C ASP A 6 -8.62 9.41 8.74
N GLY A 7 -7.81 10.34 9.23
CA GLY A 7 -8.17 11.26 10.31
C GLY A 7 -7.24 11.15 11.52
N SER A 8 -7.77 11.32 12.73
CA SER A 8 -6.97 11.31 13.95
C SER A 8 -6.66 9.89 14.43
N TRP A 9 -5.38 9.63 14.73
CA TRP A 9 -4.89 8.38 15.32
C TRP A 9 -4.15 8.67 16.61
N LYS A 10 -4.23 7.80 17.60
CA LYS A 10 -3.35 7.84 18.77
C LYS A 10 -1.93 7.52 18.32
N PHE A 11 -0.97 8.30 18.86
CA PHE A 11 0.40 8.27 18.40
C PHE A 11 1.41 8.40 19.53
N ARG A 12 2.44 7.57 19.48
CA ARG A 12 3.59 7.66 20.38
C ARG A 12 4.87 7.60 19.57
N TRP A 13 5.62 8.70 19.57
CA TRP A 13 6.93 8.77 18.95
C TRP A 13 8.02 8.47 19.98
N VAL A 14 9.07 7.77 19.54
CA VAL A 14 10.29 7.56 20.29
C VAL A 14 11.52 7.69 19.38
N PRO A 15 12.67 8.19 19.92
CA PRO A 15 13.84 8.46 19.10
C PRO A 15 14.62 7.19 18.70
N SER A 16 14.32 6.03 19.29
CA SER A 16 15.03 4.79 18.97
C SER A 16 14.17 3.56 19.28
N PRO A 17 14.43 2.42 18.60
CA PRO A 17 13.63 1.19 18.75
C PRO A 17 13.58 0.64 20.18
N GLU A 18 14.63 0.83 20.98
CA GLU A 18 14.71 0.32 22.35
C GLU A 18 13.72 1.01 23.29
N LYS A 19 13.27 2.21 22.92
CA LYS A 19 12.34 3.03 23.71
C LYS A 19 10.88 2.85 23.30
N ARG A 20 10.62 2.02 22.29
CA ARG A 20 9.25 1.82 21.82
C ARG A 20 8.35 1.18 22.86
N PRO A 21 7.05 1.49 22.91
CA PRO A 21 6.13 0.82 23.81
C PRO A 21 5.99 -0.65 23.39
N VAL A 22 6.14 -1.54 24.38
CA VAL A 22 6.00 -2.99 24.17
C VAL A 22 4.58 -3.41 24.57
N GLY A 23 3.95 -4.28 23.77
CA GLY A 23 2.61 -4.82 24.05
C GLY A 23 1.47 -3.83 23.78
N PHE A 24 1.73 -2.72 23.10
CA PHE A 24 0.72 -1.71 22.80
C PHE A 24 -0.32 -2.17 21.77
N ASP A 25 -0.09 -3.27 21.10
CA ASP A 25 -1.01 -3.96 20.21
C ASP A 25 -2.18 -4.59 20.97
N SER A 26 -2.01 -4.91 22.27
CA SER A 26 -3.07 -5.45 23.12
C SER A 26 -4.25 -4.47 23.24
N ALA A 27 -5.47 -5.03 23.21
CA ALA A 27 -6.70 -4.25 23.38
C ALA A 27 -6.75 -3.51 24.73
N ASP A 28 -6.16 -4.10 25.78
CA ASP A 28 -6.16 -3.59 27.16
C ASP A 28 -5.05 -2.56 27.42
N TYR A 29 -4.16 -2.32 26.45
CA TYR A 29 -3.10 -1.33 26.60
C TYR A 29 -3.68 0.09 26.55
N ASP A 30 -3.43 0.87 27.61
CA ASP A 30 -3.92 2.24 27.71
C ASP A 30 -3.11 3.19 26.81
N VAL A 31 -3.76 3.73 25.81
CA VAL A 31 -3.20 4.75 24.90
C VAL A 31 -3.79 6.15 25.15
N SER A 32 -4.54 6.35 26.23
CA SER A 32 -5.21 7.62 26.53
C SER A 32 -4.23 8.79 26.67
N GLY A 33 -3.04 8.52 27.21
CA GLY A 33 -1.95 9.49 27.35
C GLY A 33 -1.11 9.70 26.08
N TRP A 34 -1.46 9.07 24.97
CA TRP A 34 -0.76 9.28 23.70
C TRP A 34 -1.25 10.55 23.01
N ASP A 35 -0.39 11.13 22.18
CA ASP A 35 -0.76 12.24 21.31
C ASP A 35 -1.80 11.81 20.26
N ASP A 36 -2.44 12.79 19.65
CA ASP A 36 -3.24 12.62 18.45
C ASP A 36 -2.47 13.13 17.23
N ILE A 37 -2.42 12.34 16.15
CA ILE A 37 -1.74 12.70 14.91
C ILE A 37 -2.67 12.50 13.72
N ALA A 38 -2.55 13.37 12.72
CA ALA A 38 -3.32 13.23 11.49
C ALA A 38 -2.74 12.13 10.58
N VAL A 39 -3.60 11.29 10.02
CA VAL A 39 -3.32 10.30 8.98
C VAL A 39 -4.25 10.60 7.81
N PRO A 40 -3.74 10.71 6.57
CA PRO A 40 -2.32 10.63 6.19
C PRO A 40 -1.48 11.80 6.69
N GLY A 41 -0.19 11.53 6.88
CA GLY A 41 0.77 12.56 7.25
C GLY A 41 2.14 12.04 7.69
N CYS A 42 3.17 12.82 7.45
CA CYS A 42 4.51 12.56 7.97
C CYS A 42 4.60 13.10 9.40
N TRP A 43 5.06 12.29 10.35
CA TRP A 43 5.08 12.77 11.75
C TRP A 43 6.05 13.93 11.99
N ASN A 44 7.19 13.98 11.26
CA ASN A 44 8.14 15.10 11.38
C ASN A 44 7.56 16.46 10.96
N MET A 45 6.44 16.47 10.23
CA MET A 45 5.77 17.69 9.76
C MET A 45 4.58 18.07 10.65
N GLN A 46 4.34 17.35 11.73
CA GLN A 46 3.21 17.57 12.62
C GLN A 46 3.67 17.90 14.04
N GLY A 47 3.04 18.93 14.60
CA GLY A 47 3.31 19.38 15.96
C GLY A 47 4.64 20.11 16.14
N LEU A 48 4.56 21.18 16.91
CA LEU A 48 5.72 21.93 17.38
C LEU A 48 5.71 21.95 18.90
N ASN A 49 6.91 21.98 19.47
CA ASN A 49 7.10 22.28 20.89
C ASN A 49 6.88 23.79 21.14
N THR A 50 6.75 24.16 22.39
CA THR A 50 6.56 25.57 22.80
C THR A 50 7.70 26.51 22.40
N ASP A 51 8.88 25.96 22.19
CA ASP A 51 10.08 26.68 21.71
C ASP A 51 10.19 26.72 20.17
N GLY A 52 9.19 26.19 19.45
CA GLY A 52 9.17 26.14 17.99
C GLY A 52 9.95 24.98 17.36
N THR A 53 10.56 24.11 18.16
CA THR A 53 11.23 22.91 17.65
C THR A 53 10.23 21.82 17.25
N MET A 54 10.64 20.94 16.34
CA MET A 54 9.82 19.79 15.91
C MET A 54 9.59 18.82 17.06
N LYS A 55 8.31 18.44 17.30
CA LYS A 55 7.93 17.55 18.40
C LYS A 55 8.36 16.10 18.16
N TYR A 56 8.34 15.64 16.94
CA TYR A 56 8.55 14.24 16.56
C TYR A 56 9.77 14.06 15.66
N GLY A 57 10.93 14.51 16.15
CA GLY A 57 12.18 14.44 15.39
C GLY A 57 12.23 15.49 14.27
N VAL A 58 13.29 15.41 13.46
CA VAL A 58 13.54 16.40 12.42
C VAL A 58 13.42 15.80 11.02
N PRO A 59 12.89 16.54 10.05
CA PRO A 59 12.98 16.16 8.65
C PRO A 59 14.44 16.02 8.23
N ILE A 60 14.76 15.00 7.45
CA ILE A 60 16.07 14.80 6.88
C ILE A 60 15.96 14.88 5.37
N TYR A 61 16.77 15.72 4.74
CA TYR A 61 17.04 15.70 3.33
C TYR A 61 18.40 15.08 3.08
N VAL A 62 18.45 14.02 2.30
CA VAL A 62 19.67 13.32 1.96
C VAL A 62 19.61 12.87 0.52
N ASN A 63 20.53 13.37 -0.30
CA ASN A 63 20.77 12.85 -1.64
C ASN A 63 21.87 11.77 -1.66
N GLN A 64 22.21 11.24 -0.50
CA GLN A 64 23.14 10.13 -0.33
C GLN A 64 22.35 8.81 -0.25
N PRO A 65 22.87 7.72 -0.79
CA PRO A 65 22.17 6.43 -0.80
C PRO A 65 22.03 5.79 0.59
N VAL A 66 22.82 6.22 1.58
CA VAL A 66 22.86 5.63 2.93
C VAL A 66 22.46 6.66 3.97
N ILE A 67 21.40 6.37 4.71
CA ILE A 67 20.86 7.24 5.77
C ILE A 67 21.17 6.75 7.19
N PHE A 68 21.74 5.57 7.34
CA PHE A 68 22.24 5.00 8.59
C PHE A 68 23.44 4.09 8.35
N TYR A 69 24.25 3.89 9.38
CA TYR A 69 25.43 3.05 9.28
C TYR A 69 25.04 1.59 9.03
N HIS A 70 25.60 0.98 8.00
CA HIS A 70 25.48 -0.42 7.71
C HIS A 70 26.88 -1.03 7.55
N GLN A 71 27.20 -1.99 8.42
CA GLN A 71 28.46 -2.72 8.32
C GLN A 71 28.32 -3.79 7.24
N VAL A 72 28.78 -3.48 6.04
CA VAL A 72 28.77 -4.43 4.92
C VAL A 72 30.03 -5.30 5.00
N ALA A 73 29.86 -6.62 4.95
CA ALA A 73 30.98 -7.54 4.84
C ALA A 73 31.82 -7.26 3.58
N VAL A 74 33.14 -7.40 3.70
CA VAL A 74 34.08 -7.02 2.62
C VAL A 74 33.80 -7.76 1.31
N ASP A 75 33.19 -8.94 1.36
CA ASP A 75 32.90 -9.79 0.20
C ASP A 75 31.45 -9.72 -0.29
N ASP A 76 30.66 -8.77 0.24
CA ASP A 76 29.30 -8.59 -0.20
C ASP A 76 29.25 -8.12 -1.67
N TRP A 77 28.40 -8.73 -2.47
CA TRP A 77 28.18 -8.39 -3.88
C TRP A 77 27.75 -6.92 -4.08
N ARG A 78 27.17 -6.30 -3.05
CA ARG A 78 26.73 -4.91 -3.03
C ARG A 78 27.86 -3.89 -2.87
N LYS A 79 29.10 -4.30 -2.68
CA LYS A 79 30.26 -3.41 -2.54
C LYS A 79 30.35 -2.31 -3.58
N GLY A 80 30.01 -2.64 -4.81
CA GLY A 80 30.05 -1.68 -5.91
C GLY A 80 28.93 -0.65 -5.87
N VAL A 81 27.81 -0.97 -5.19
CA VAL A 81 26.59 -0.16 -5.19
C VAL A 81 26.42 0.60 -3.88
N MET A 82 26.81 0.00 -2.75
CA MET A 82 26.53 0.53 -1.42
C MET A 82 27.81 0.89 -0.64
N ARG A 83 28.91 1.09 -1.34
CA ARG A 83 30.23 1.33 -0.76
C ARG A 83 30.47 2.77 -0.29
N VAL A 84 29.45 3.55 -0.14
CA VAL A 84 29.59 4.89 0.43
C VAL A 84 29.79 4.70 1.94
N PRO A 85 30.92 5.14 2.51
CA PRO A 85 31.05 5.21 3.95
C PRO A 85 29.87 6.02 4.47
N ALA A 86 29.11 5.46 5.41
CA ALA A 86 28.02 6.21 6.00
C ALA A 86 28.60 7.51 6.53
N ASP A 87 28.13 8.64 6.00
CA ASP A 87 28.48 9.93 6.57
C ASP A 87 28.02 9.93 8.02
N THR A 88 28.91 10.22 8.93
CA THR A 88 28.64 10.29 10.37
C THR A 88 27.52 11.29 10.70
N LEU A 89 27.24 12.23 9.81
CA LEU A 89 26.12 13.16 9.95
C LEU A 89 24.74 12.47 9.80
N TYR A 90 24.65 11.38 9.06
CA TYR A 90 23.41 10.72 8.67
C TYR A 90 23.32 9.28 9.17
N THR A 91 24.13 8.91 10.14
CA THR A 91 24.14 7.57 10.72
C THR A 91 23.14 7.44 11.87
N THR A 92 22.79 6.22 12.22
CA THR A 92 21.86 5.93 13.33
C THR A 92 22.29 6.46 14.69
N TRP A 93 23.58 6.73 14.92
CA TRP A 93 24.03 7.31 16.18
C TRP A 93 23.74 8.81 16.31
N LYS A 94 23.67 9.55 15.21
CA LYS A 94 23.26 10.96 15.18
C LYS A 94 21.78 11.14 14.89
N TYR A 95 21.25 10.31 13.99
CA TYR A 95 19.84 10.25 13.63
C TYR A 95 19.35 8.81 13.87
N PRO A 96 19.05 8.46 15.12
CA PRO A 96 18.60 7.12 15.45
C PRO A 96 17.35 6.75 14.67
N ASN A 97 17.14 5.46 14.48
CA ASN A 97 15.97 4.94 13.77
C ASN A 97 14.71 5.17 14.62
N GLU A 98 14.07 6.30 14.42
CA GLU A 98 12.86 6.70 15.14
C GLU A 98 11.72 5.70 14.89
N VAL A 99 10.87 5.54 15.91
CA VAL A 99 9.68 4.67 15.83
C VAL A 99 8.44 5.47 16.17
N GLY A 100 7.44 5.39 15.29
CA GLY A 100 6.09 5.87 15.53
C GLY A 100 5.14 4.71 15.77
N SER A 101 4.55 4.64 16.97
CA SER A 101 3.50 3.68 17.29
C SER A 101 2.15 4.35 17.11
N TYR A 102 1.29 3.75 16.28
CA TYR A 102 -0.03 4.26 15.94
C TYR A 102 -1.11 3.32 16.43
N ARG A 103 -2.24 3.88 16.84
CA ARG A 103 -3.43 3.09 17.17
C ARG A 103 -4.71 3.82 16.80
N ARG A 104 -5.67 3.08 16.23
CA ARG A 104 -7.01 3.58 15.91
C ARG A 104 -8.06 2.53 16.16
N SER A 105 -9.22 2.98 16.62
CA SER A 105 -10.43 2.15 16.72
C SER A 105 -11.30 2.31 15.49
N PHE A 106 -11.98 1.23 15.09
CA PHE A 106 -12.93 1.22 13.98
C PHE A 106 -14.04 0.19 14.20
N THR A 107 -15.14 0.34 13.47
CA THR A 107 -16.27 -0.60 13.52
C THR A 107 -16.54 -1.14 12.11
N VAL A 108 -16.70 -2.46 12.00
CA VAL A 108 -17.04 -3.13 10.74
C VAL A 108 -18.56 -3.31 10.66
N PRO A 109 -19.21 -2.84 9.58
CA PRO A 109 -20.64 -2.99 9.39
C PRO A 109 -21.07 -4.46 9.29
N LYS A 110 -22.29 -4.77 9.77
CA LYS A 110 -22.84 -6.14 9.77
C LYS A 110 -23.02 -6.73 8.38
N GLU A 111 -23.38 -5.89 7.42
CA GLU A 111 -23.58 -6.26 6.02
C GLU A 111 -22.30 -6.70 5.31
N TRP A 112 -21.15 -6.50 5.92
CA TRP A 112 -19.86 -7.00 5.41
C TRP A 112 -19.57 -8.43 5.83
N LYS A 113 -20.41 -9.02 6.70
CA LYS A 113 -20.23 -10.40 7.15
C LYS A 113 -20.35 -11.38 5.97
N GLY A 114 -19.43 -12.35 5.92
CA GLY A 114 -19.36 -13.34 4.82
C GLY A 114 -18.60 -12.83 3.59
N ARG A 115 -17.99 -11.66 3.67
CA ARG A 115 -17.10 -11.11 2.65
C ARG A 115 -15.65 -11.14 3.16
N ARG A 116 -14.70 -10.93 2.26
CA ARG A 116 -13.31 -10.71 2.65
C ARG A 116 -13.10 -9.25 3.02
N LEU A 117 -12.40 -9.01 4.12
CA LEU A 117 -12.03 -7.67 4.56
C LEU A 117 -10.53 -7.49 4.39
N LEU A 118 -10.17 -6.48 3.61
CA LEU A 118 -8.80 -6.10 3.36
C LEU A 118 -8.55 -4.74 3.99
N ILE A 119 -7.43 -4.59 4.70
CA ILE A 119 -6.93 -3.28 5.10
C ILE A 119 -5.84 -2.85 4.13
N ASN A 120 -5.93 -1.61 3.65
CA ASN A 120 -5.04 -1.06 2.66
C ASN A 120 -4.32 0.16 3.23
N PHE A 121 -3.00 0.20 3.04
CA PHE A 121 -2.14 1.33 3.36
C PHE A 121 -1.51 1.78 2.04
N ASP A 122 -1.94 2.91 1.48
CA ASP A 122 -1.46 3.38 0.19
C ASP A 122 -0.02 3.89 0.20
N GLY A 123 0.53 4.10 1.39
CA GLY A 123 1.94 4.40 1.58
C GLY A 123 2.29 4.61 3.04
N VAL A 124 3.31 3.88 3.50
CA VAL A 124 3.90 4.01 4.84
C VAL A 124 5.41 4.02 4.72
N ASP A 125 6.05 5.11 5.07
CA ASP A 125 7.51 5.27 5.01
C ASP A 125 8.12 4.99 6.39
N SER A 126 9.06 4.02 6.54
CA SER A 126 9.62 3.16 5.50
C SER A 126 9.25 1.69 5.72
N PHE A 127 9.01 1.28 6.93
CA PHE A 127 8.72 -0.09 7.35
C PHE A 127 7.69 -0.08 8.47
N PHE A 128 6.76 -1.03 8.49
CA PHE A 128 5.83 -1.18 9.61
C PHE A 128 5.45 -2.63 9.90
N TYR A 129 5.15 -2.88 11.17
CA TYR A 129 4.39 -4.03 11.62
C TYR A 129 2.93 -3.65 11.82
N LEU A 130 2.03 -4.62 11.57
CA LEU A 130 0.59 -4.47 11.67
C LEU A 130 -0.02 -5.48 12.63
N TRP A 131 -0.89 -5.00 13.52
CA TRP A 131 -1.76 -5.81 14.37
C TRP A 131 -3.21 -5.36 14.25
N VAL A 132 -4.13 -6.31 14.35
CA VAL A 132 -5.57 -6.06 14.45
C VAL A 132 -6.09 -6.83 15.65
N ASN A 133 -6.74 -6.13 16.58
CA ASN A 133 -7.25 -6.68 17.84
C ASN A 133 -6.21 -7.50 18.64
N GLY A 134 -4.96 -7.03 18.66
CA GLY A 134 -3.84 -7.70 19.32
C GLY A 134 -3.21 -8.86 18.53
N HIS A 135 -3.77 -9.23 17.39
CA HIS A 135 -3.22 -10.28 16.54
C HIS A 135 -2.26 -9.71 15.51
N TYR A 136 -1.05 -10.24 15.46
CA TYR A 136 -0.08 -9.91 14.43
C TYR A 136 -0.59 -10.35 13.05
N VAL A 137 -0.64 -9.42 12.11
CA VAL A 137 -1.15 -9.65 10.76
C VAL A 137 -0.01 -9.77 9.74
N GLY A 138 1.00 -8.90 9.85
CA GLY A 138 2.11 -8.90 8.92
C GLY A 138 2.94 -7.61 8.98
N PHE A 139 3.77 -7.42 7.97
CA PHE A 139 4.62 -6.24 7.82
C PHE A 139 4.73 -5.83 6.34
N SER A 140 5.15 -4.58 6.11
CA SER A 140 5.56 -4.10 4.79
C SER A 140 6.75 -3.17 4.90
N LYS A 141 7.58 -3.13 3.85
CA LYS A 141 8.76 -2.24 3.73
C LYS A 141 8.89 -1.60 2.36
N ASN A 142 7.81 -1.50 1.64
CA ASN A 142 7.70 -0.80 0.37
C ASN A 142 6.92 0.50 0.62
N SER A 143 7.63 1.62 0.73
CA SER A 143 7.10 2.87 1.27
C SER A 143 6.01 3.50 0.43
N ARG A 144 6.02 3.28 -0.90
CA ARG A 144 5.21 4.09 -1.83
C ARG A 144 4.19 3.30 -2.62
N ASN A 145 4.15 2.00 -2.44
CA ASN A 145 3.14 1.13 -3.01
C ASN A 145 2.14 0.70 -1.94
N THR A 146 0.91 0.45 -2.36
CA THR A 146 -0.14 -0.01 -1.47
C THR A 146 0.22 -1.35 -0.84
N ALA A 147 0.20 -1.41 0.48
CA ALA A 147 0.30 -2.65 1.24
C ALA A 147 -1.11 -3.09 1.65
N THR A 148 -1.52 -4.26 1.20
CA THR A 148 -2.85 -4.83 1.46
C THR A 148 -2.75 -6.10 2.29
N PHE A 149 -3.55 -6.18 3.35
CA PHE A 149 -3.59 -7.35 4.24
C PHE A 149 -5.03 -7.84 4.42
N ASP A 150 -5.22 -9.16 4.39
CA ASP A 150 -6.50 -9.80 4.73
C ASP A 150 -6.66 -9.87 6.24
N ILE A 151 -7.64 -9.14 6.75
CA ILE A 151 -7.94 -9.07 8.18
C ILE A 151 -9.25 -9.78 8.56
N THR A 152 -9.86 -10.51 7.62
CA THR A 152 -11.18 -11.14 7.77
C THR A 152 -11.32 -11.93 9.06
N GLN A 153 -10.31 -12.69 9.45
CA GLN A 153 -10.34 -13.56 10.62
C GLN A 153 -10.10 -12.85 11.95
N TYR A 154 -9.65 -11.58 11.92
CA TYR A 154 -9.24 -10.85 13.10
C TYR A 154 -10.28 -9.82 13.58
N VAL A 155 -11.35 -9.59 12.80
CA VAL A 155 -12.32 -8.52 13.09
C VAL A 155 -13.60 -9.01 13.73
N PHE A 156 -14.21 -8.15 14.54
CA PHE A 156 -15.55 -8.30 15.10
C PHE A 156 -16.52 -7.37 14.37
N TYR A 157 -17.67 -7.91 13.99
CA TYR A 157 -18.73 -7.12 13.35
C TYR A 157 -19.57 -6.40 14.41
N GLU A 158 -19.99 -5.16 14.10
CA GLU A 158 -20.81 -4.30 14.98
C GLU A 158 -20.18 -4.05 16.38
N LYS A 159 -18.88 -4.32 16.51
CA LYS A 159 -18.11 -4.07 17.73
C LYS A 159 -16.88 -3.23 17.39
N THR A 160 -16.35 -2.61 18.43
CA THR A 160 -15.09 -1.88 18.32
C THR A 160 -13.95 -2.85 18.02
N ASN A 161 -13.21 -2.57 16.98
CA ASN A 161 -11.93 -3.19 16.65
C ASN A 161 -10.81 -2.17 16.84
N SER A 162 -9.59 -2.65 17.00
CA SER A 162 -8.40 -1.83 17.02
C SER A 162 -7.42 -2.25 15.92
N VAL A 163 -6.80 -1.26 15.29
CA VAL A 163 -5.64 -1.44 14.44
C VAL A 163 -4.45 -0.73 15.08
N SER A 164 -3.31 -1.41 15.13
CA SER A 164 -2.06 -0.90 15.69
C SER A 164 -0.94 -1.07 14.66
N LEU A 165 -0.13 -0.02 14.49
CA LEU A 165 1.07 -0.06 13.66
C LEU A 165 2.28 0.37 14.46
N GLU A 166 3.42 -0.27 14.20
CA GLU A 166 4.73 0.15 14.64
C GLU A 166 5.55 0.51 13.41
N VAL A 167 5.75 1.80 13.15
CA VAL A 167 6.38 2.33 11.95
C VAL A 167 7.81 2.75 12.28
N TYR A 168 8.76 2.26 11.49
CA TYR A 168 10.18 2.59 11.61
C TYR A 168 10.59 3.56 10.52
N ARG A 169 11.31 4.60 10.91
CA ARG A 169 11.81 5.63 9.99
C ARG A 169 12.66 5.06 8.87
N SER A 170 13.47 4.06 9.17
CA SER A 170 14.39 3.45 8.22
C SER A 170 14.40 1.95 8.33
N SER A 171 14.62 1.28 7.21
CA SER A 171 14.74 -0.16 7.09
C SER A 171 15.82 -0.52 6.06
N ASP A 172 16.07 -1.80 5.85
CA ASP A 172 16.92 -2.27 4.75
C ASP A 172 16.38 -1.83 3.37
N GLY A 173 15.05 -1.70 3.22
CA GLY A 173 14.42 -1.14 2.02
C GLY A 173 14.84 0.31 1.74
N SER A 174 15.18 1.08 2.78
CA SER A 174 15.60 2.47 2.63
C SER A 174 16.87 2.65 1.78
N PHE A 175 17.72 1.61 1.67
CA PHE A 175 18.88 1.63 0.79
C PHE A 175 18.48 1.62 -0.70
N LEU A 176 17.36 0.99 -1.03
CA LEU A 176 16.83 0.93 -2.39
C LEU A 176 15.98 2.17 -2.71
N GLU A 177 15.38 2.78 -1.70
CA GLU A 177 14.52 3.96 -1.80
C GLU A 177 15.29 5.27 -1.55
N ALA A 178 16.62 5.24 -1.63
CA ALA A 178 17.49 6.37 -1.32
C ALA A 178 17.62 7.35 -2.50
N GLN A 179 16.50 7.83 -3.05
CA GLN A 179 16.48 8.87 -4.06
C GLN A 179 16.76 10.25 -3.44
N ASP A 180 16.98 11.23 -4.30
CA ASP A 180 17.16 12.65 -3.93
C ASP A 180 15.85 13.26 -3.45
N MET A 181 15.50 13.01 -2.19
CA MET A 181 14.26 13.46 -1.58
C MET A 181 14.35 13.56 -0.06
N PHE A 182 13.37 14.24 0.55
CA PHE A 182 13.20 14.22 2.00
C PHE A 182 12.85 12.82 2.52
N ARG A 183 13.39 12.48 3.68
CA ARG A 183 13.04 11.28 4.46
C ARG A 183 12.02 11.67 5.51
N LEU A 184 10.77 11.50 5.18
CA LEU A 184 9.62 11.92 5.97
C LEU A 184 8.78 10.70 6.35
N PRO A 185 9.07 10.07 7.49
CA PRO A 185 8.41 8.84 7.90
C PRO A 185 6.98 9.06 8.38
N GLY A 186 6.19 8.00 8.33
CA GLY A 186 4.81 7.99 8.78
C GLY A 186 3.86 7.27 7.83
N ILE A 187 2.58 7.33 8.14
CA ILE A 187 1.51 6.87 7.26
C ILE A 187 1.22 8.02 6.29
N ILE A 188 1.91 8.02 5.14
CA ILE A 188 1.99 9.18 4.25
C ILE A 188 0.84 9.27 3.24
N ARG A 189 0.05 8.20 3.10
CA ARG A 189 -1.14 8.13 2.25
C ARG A 189 -2.29 7.49 3.01
N SER A 190 -3.45 7.43 2.35
CA SER A 190 -4.70 6.95 2.94
C SER A 190 -4.64 5.54 3.50
N VAL A 191 -5.42 5.32 4.55
CA VAL A 191 -5.70 4.01 5.14
C VAL A 191 -7.18 3.74 5.03
N TYR A 192 -7.55 2.58 4.52
CA TYR A 192 -8.96 2.22 4.38
C TYR A 192 -9.19 0.72 4.38
N LEU A 193 -10.40 0.32 4.75
CA LEU A 193 -10.88 -1.03 4.62
C LEU A 193 -11.64 -1.18 3.30
N THR A 194 -11.42 -2.31 2.62
CA THR A 194 -12.27 -2.76 1.52
C THR A 194 -12.95 -4.07 1.88
N SER A 195 -14.23 -4.15 1.56
CA SER A 195 -14.99 -5.39 1.67
C SER A 195 -15.27 -5.92 0.28
N VAL A 196 -14.68 -7.06 -0.06
CA VAL A 196 -14.76 -7.67 -1.37
C VAL A 196 -15.47 -9.03 -1.32
N PRO A 197 -16.19 -9.44 -2.37
CA PRO A 197 -16.81 -10.77 -2.43
C PRO A 197 -15.76 -11.87 -2.45
N GLU A 198 -16.12 -13.07 -2.00
CA GLU A 198 -15.23 -14.24 -2.05
C GLU A 198 -14.88 -14.66 -3.48
N ASN A 199 -15.87 -14.53 -4.40
CA ASN A 199 -15.64 -14.74 -5.84
C ASN A 199 -15.48 -13.37 -6.48
N ARG A 200 -14.32 -13.08 -7.04
CA ARG A 200 -14.00 -11.76 -7.61
C ARG A 200 -12.91 -11.82 -8.65
N ILE A 201 -12.86 -10.83 -9.48
CA ILE A 201 -11.64 -10.46 -10.20
C ILE A 201 -10.68 -9.87 -9.17
N SER A 202 -9.48 -10.41 -9.07
CA SER A 202 -8.43 -9.91 -8.17
C SER A 202 -7.48 -8.96 -8.89
N ASP A 203 -7.22 -9.22 -10.18
CA ASP A 203 -6.34 -8.42 -11.01
C ASP A 203 -6.71 -8.55 -12.48
N MET A 204 -6.37 -7.53 -13.27
CA MET A 204 -6.53 -7.54 -14.71
C MET A 204 -5.36 -6.80 -15.37
N ALA A 205 -4.64 -7.49 -16.23
CA ALA A 205 -3.59 -6.91 -17.05
C ALA A 205 -4.06 -6.84 -18.51
N VAL A 206 -3.97 -5.65 -19.09
CA VAL A 206 -4.32 -5.38 -20.48
C VAL A 206 -3.05 -4.99 -21.24
N ARG A 207 -2.80 -5.61 -22.38
CA ARG A 207 -1.63 -5.34 -23.22
C ARG A 207 -2.02 -5.27 -24.68
N THR A 208 -1.66 -4.18 -25.36
CA THR A 208 -1.73 -4.10 -26.82
C THR A 208 -0.57 -4.93 -27.41
N THR A 209 -0.89 -5.95 -28.19
CA THR A 209 0.08 -6.88 -28.77
C THR A 209 0.37 -6.59 -30.24
N SER A 210 -0.56 -5.97 -30.93
CA SER A 210 -0.36 -5.44 -32.29
C SER A 210 -1.20 -4.18 -32.49
N LEU A 211 -0.71 -3.27 -33.31
CA LEU A 211 -1.35 -2.00 -33.64
C LEU A 211 -1.01 -1.60 -35.05
N ASN A 212 -2.03 -1.32 -35.87
CA ASN A 212 -1.93 -0.65 -37.15
C ASN A 212 -3.21 0.16 -37.40
N ASP A 213 -3.34 0.82 -38.53
CA ASP A 213 -4.47 1.71 -38.83
C ASP A 213 -5.81 0.96 -39.01
N GLU A 214 -5.76 -0.35 -39.28
CA GLU A 214 -6.98 -1.14 -39.49
C GLU A 214 -7.45 -1.77 -38.18
N ALA A 215 -6.52 -2.26 -37.33
CA ALA A 215 -6.88 -2.94 -36.08
C ALA A 215 -5.80 -2.86 -35.01
N ALA A 216 -6.22 -2.93 -33.76
CA ALA A 216 -5.37 -3.25 -32.61
C ALA A 216 -5.83 -4.56 -31.97
N CYS A 217 -4.86 -5.41 -31.61
CA CYS A 217 -5.14 -6.59 -30.79
C CYS A 217 -4.78 -6.30 -29.34
N ILE A 218 -5.73 -6.55 -28.43
CA ILE A 218 -5.60 -6.39 -26.98
C ILE A 218 -5.61 -7.78 -26.36
N ASP A 219 -4.52 -8.16 -25.69
CA ASP A 219 -4.46 -9.36 -24.84
C ASP A 219 -4.83 -8.99 -23.40
N ILE A 220 -5.80 -9.71 -22.84
CA ILE A 220 -6.34 -9.48 -21.50
C ILE A 220 -6.08 -10.71 -20.65
N ARG A 221 -5.34 -10.53 -19.57
CA ARG A 221 -5.11 -11.54 -18.53
C ARG A 221 -5.89 -11.14 -17.29
N THR A 222 -6.88 -11.95 -16.92
CA THR A 222 -7.72 -11.71 -15.73
C THR A 222 -7.46 -12.76 -14.66
N GLU A 223 -7.11 -12.33 -13.47
CA GLU A 223 -7.00 -13.18 -12.30
C GLU A 223 -8.32 -13.24 -11.54
N ILE A 224 -8.79 -14.46 -11.28
CA ILE A 224 -10.02 -14.71 -10.54
C ILE A 224 -9.65 -15.42 -9.24
N VAL A 225 -10.13 -14.87 -8.13
CA VAL A 225 -10.08 -15.54 -6.83
C VAL A 225 -11.47 -16.08 -6.50
N SER A 226 -11.52 -17.36 -6.16
CA SER A 226 -12.74 -18.03 -5.71
C SER A 226 -12.41 -19.01 -4.59
N LYS A 227 -13.26 -19.05 -3.57
CA LYS A 227 -13.16 -20.04 -2.49
C LYS A 227 -13.64 -21.42 -2.94
N ASN A 228 -14.43 -21.47 -4.00
CA ASN A 228 -15.00 -22.69 -4.55
C ASN A 228 -14.90 -22.69 -6.08
N GLU A 229 -13.95 -23.45 -6.60
CA GLU A 229 -13.75 -23.59 -8.06
C GLU A 229 -15.01 -24.06 -8.79
N LYS A 230 -15.88 -24.84 -8.11
CA LYS A 230 -17.16 -25.26 -8.71
C LYS A 230 -18.09 -24.07 -8.97
N ALA A 231 -17.95 -22.97 -8.19
CA ALA A 231 -18.73 -21.76 -8.39
C ALA A 231 -18.36 -21.01 -9.66
N LEU A 232 -17.17 -21.27 -10.21
CA LEU A 232 -16.70 -20.69 -11.48
C LEU A 232 -17.19 -21.47 -12.69
N ARG A 233 -17.72 -22.69 -12.52
CA ARG A 233 -18.28 -23.48 -13.64
C ARG A 233 -19.56 -22.81 -14.15
N GLY A 234 -19.54 -22.40 -15.41
CA GLY A 234 -20.66 -21.71 -16.04
C GLY A 234 -20.68 -20.19 -15.82
N ALA A 235 -19.78 -19.65 -15.01
CA ALA A 235 -19.56 -18.21 -14.94
C ALA A 235 -18.78 -17.71 -16.16
N THR A 236 -19.03 -16.48 -16.57
CA THR A 236 -18.36 -15.81 -17.69
C THR A 236 -17.83 -14.46 -17.27
N LEU A 237 -16.76 -14.03 -17.93
CA LEU A 237 -16.23 -12.67 -17.89
C LEU A 237 -16.66 -11.96 -19.17
N SER A 238 -17.31 -10.82 -19.02
CA SER A 238 -17.61 -9.92 -20.13
C SER A 238 -16.61 -8.77 -20.13
N TYR A 239 -16.11 -8.44 -21.30
CA TYR A 239 -15.15 -7.35 -21.51
C TYR A 239 -15.75 -6.38 -22.52
N ASP A 240 -15.77 -5.12 -22.16
CA ASP A 240 -16.16 -4.03 -23.04
C ASP A 240 -15.03 -3.00 -23.08
N VAL A 241 -14.67 -2.57 -24.28
CA VAL A 241 -13.69 -1.51 -24.52
C VAL A 241 -14.43 -0.29 -25.01
N TYR A 242 -14.18 0.83 -24.39
CA TYR A 242 -14.83 2.09 -24.69
C TYR A 242 -13.81 3.13 -25.09
N GLU A 243 -14.21 4.02 -25.98
CA GLU A 243 -13.52 5.26 -26.21
C GLU A 243 -13.91 6.26 -25.10
N ILE A 244 -12.93 6.96 -24.55
CA ILE A 244 -13.14 8.02 -23.56
C ILE A 244 -12.77 9.37 -24.16
N ALA A 245 -13.47 10.42 -23.75
CA ALA A 245 -13.13 11.77 -24.18
C ALA A 245 -11.82 12.22 -23.51
N LEU A 246 -11.00 12.96 -24.27
CA LEU A 246 -9.74 13.50 -23.74
C LEU A 246 -10.00 14.43 -22.54
N TYR A 247 -9.25 14.24 -21.47
CA TYR A 247 -9.38 14.97 -20.18
C TYR A 247 -10.75 14.83 -19.48
N SER A 248 -11.50 13.76 -19.77
CA SER A 248 -12.79 13.48 -19.15
C SER A 248 -12.89 11.97 -18.87
N ASP A 249 -13.72 11.62 -17.90
CA ASP A 249 -14.13 10.22 -17.66
C ASP A 249 -15.38 9.85 -18.49
N ASP A 250 -15.82 10.73 -19.39
CA ASP A 250 -17.00 10.50 -20.21
C ASP A 250 -16.75 9.41 -21.27
N VAL A 251 -17.55 8.36 -21.20
CA VAL A 251 -17.54 7.25 -22.14
C VAL A 251 -18.32 7.64 -23.40
N THR A 252 -17.65 7.65 -24.55
CA THR A 252 -18.26 8.12 -25.80
C THR A 252 -18.84 7.01 -26.65
N GLY A 253 -18.27 5.80 -26.61
CA GLY A 253 -18.81 4.68 -27.36
C GLY A 253 -18.07 3.38 -27.10
N ARG A 254 -18.77 2.25 -27.19
CA ARG A 254 -18.15 0.94 -27.12
C ARG A 254 -17.53 0.57 -28.45
N VAL A 255 -16.23 0.31 -28.46
CA VAL A 255 -15.44 0.02 -29.67
C VAL A 255 -15.12 -1.46 -29.84
N ALA A 256 -15.09 -2.23 -28.77
CA ALA A 256 -14.95 -3.68 -28.83
C ALA A 256 -15.63 -4.36 -27.64
N SER A 257 -15.97 -5.64 -27.76
CA SER A 257 -16.49 -6.45 -26.68
C SER A 257 -16.13 -7.91 -26.86
N GLY A 258 -16.10 -8.66 -25.76
CA GLY A 258 -15.87 -10.09 -25.78
C GLY A 258 -16.33 -10.77 -24.50
N VAL A 259 -16.38 -12.09 -24.55
CA VAL A 259 -16.77 -12.95 -23.43
C VAL A 259 -15.79 -14.10 -23.33
N ALA A 260 -15.36 -14.41 -22.11
CA ALA A 260 -14.53 -15.58 -21.80
C ALA A 260 -15.18 -16.44 -20.72
N SER A 261 -15.02 -17.76 -20.81
CA SER A 261 -15.49 -18.68 -19.79
C SER A 261 -14.55 -18.71 -18.60
N CYS A 262 -15.08 -18.56 -17.38
CA CYS A 262 -14.32 -18.79 -16.17
C CYS A 262 -13.96 -20.28 -15.97
N GLY A 263 -14.66 -21.19 -16.63
CA GLY A 263 -14.38 -22.63 -16.63
C GLY A 263 -13.05 -22.98 -17.32
N ASP A 264 -12.54 -22.08 -18.17
CA ASP A 264 -11.27 -22.24 -18.88
C ASP A 264 -10.06 -21.69 -18.07
N ALA A 265 -10.32 -21.19 -16.86
CA ALA A 265 -9.26 -20.66 -15.99
C ALA A 265 -8.24 -21.76 -15.67
N ARG A 266 -6.97 -21.46 -15.85
CA ARG A 266 -5.84 -22.25 -15.36
C ARG A 266 -5.21 -21.51 -14.21
N GLU A 267 -5.14 -22.17 -13.05
CA GLU A 267 -4.59 -21.56 -11.82
C GLU A 267 -5.23 -20.20 -11.48
N GLY A 268 -6.55 -20.09 -11.71
CA GLY A 268 -7.28 -18.84 -11.49
C GLY A 268 -7.09 -17.76 -12.55
N VAL A 269 -6.41 -18.04 -13.66
CA VAL A 269 -6.13 -17.06 -14.72
C VAL A 269 -6.95 -17.39 -15.97
N VAL A 270 -7.72 -16.42 -16.44
CA VAL A 270 -8.40 -16.42 -17.75
C VAL A 270 -7.65 -15.49 -18.68
N ARG A 271 -7.40 -15.94 -19.90
CA ARG A 271 -6.80 -15.13 -20.99
C ARG A 271 -7.78 -15.02 -22.12
N THR A 272 -7.90 -13.81 -22.67
CA THR A 272 -8.68 -13.54 -23.87
C THR A 272 -8.02 -12.46 -24.70
N ALA A 273 -8.32 -12.45 -25.99
CA ALA A 273 -7.89 -11.38 -26.88
C ALA A 273 -9.10 -10.70 -27.50
N LEU A 274 -9.05 -9.40 -27.64
CA LEU A 274 -10.05 -8.58 -28.34
C LEU A 274 -9.37 -7.84 -29.48
N GLU A 275 -10.12 -7.69 -30.58
CA GLU A 275 -9.74 -6.82 -31.69
C GLU A 275 -10.52 -5.50 -31.59
N VAL A 276 -9.83 -4.39 -31.68
CA VAL A 276 -10.38 -3.03 -31.75
C VAL A 276 -10.21 -2.55 -33.19
N PRO A 277 -11.26 -2.41 -33.95
CA PRO A 277 -11.20 -1.92 -35.33
C PRO A 277 -10.89 -0.41 -35.35
N HIS A 278 -10.10 0.00 -36.32
CA HIS A 278 -9.73 1.40 -36.56
C HIS A 278 -9.34 2.16 -35.30
N PRO A 279 -8.32 1.66 -34.56
CA PRO A 279 -7.96 2.23 -33.27
C PRO A 279 -7.39 3.65 -33.44
N LYS A 280 -7.71 4.52 -32.51
CA LYS A 280 -7.03 5.82 -32.37
C LYS A 280 -5.74 5.58 -31.59
N ALA A 281 -4.61 5.59 -32.31
CA ALA A 281 -3.31 5.43 -31.70
C ALA A 281 -2.86 6.77 -31.11
N TRP A 282 -2.33 6.73 -29.89
CA TRP A 282 -1.70 7.93 -29.30
C TRP A 282 -0.47 8.34 -30.13
N SER A 283 -0.30 9.62 -30.36
CA SER A 283 0.91 10.23 -30.87
C SER A 283 1.24 11.52 -30.11
N ALA A 284 2.44 12.05 -30.32
CA ALA A 284 2.82 13.33 -29.71
C ALA A 284 2.05 14.52 -30.30
N GLU A 285 1.56 14.35 -31.54
CA GLU A 285 0.79 15.36 -32.28
C GLU A 285 -0.71 15.28 -31.93
N GLU A 286 -1.19 14.07 -31.58
CA GLU A 286 -2.58 13.78 -31.20
C GLU A 286 -2.57 12.93 -29.92
N PRO A 287 -2.35 13.57 -28.74
CA PRO A 287 -2.20 12.86 -27.47
C PRO A 287 -3.50 12.25 -26.91
#